data_19cb99b801142bcdc646ab9a8e08e379
#
_entry.id   19cb99b801142bcdc646ab9a8e08e379
#
_cell.length_a   1.000
_cell.length_b   1.000
_cell.length_c   1.000
_cell.angle_alpha   90.00
_cell.angle_beta   90.00
_cell.angle_gamma   90.00
#
_symmetry.space_group_name_H-M   'P 1'
#
loop_
_entity.id
_entity.type
_entity.pdbx_description
1 polymer ?
#
loop_
_entity_poly.entity_id
_entity_poly.type
_entity_poly.pdbx_seq_one_letter_code
_entity_poly.pdbx_strand_id
1 'polypeptide(L)'
;MICKITKDKIKPFMSFGKMPIANGFIDKKNFKKEFFFNLEVGFSKKLSLFQINDHPKPKQIFNSNYPFFTGSSKGMINHFRLYAEWIKKNYGKNLKYLIEIGSNDGTFLENFKKNNIEIIGFEPSKNVSIISKKKGIKTINKFFNYNNVKKFKKLKNKINIISAANVICHIPDLKSLIQGIDYLLKEDGIFVFEEPY
;
A
#
# COMPACT_ATOMS: atom_id res chain seq x y z
N MET A 1 -1.36 23.16 -10.19
CA MET A 1 -1.55 22.16 -9.12
C MET A 1 -0.79 22.56 -7.86
N ILE A 2 -1.00 21.86 -6.75
CA ILE A 2 -0.33 22.13 -5.47
C ILE A 2 0.43 20.87 -5.04
N CYS A 3 1.69 21.04 -4.64
CA CYS A 3 2.48 19.94 -4.08
C CYS A 3 1.79 19.33 -2.86
N LYS A 4 1.64 18.02 -2.87
CA LYS A 4 0.95 17.30 -1.77
C LYS A 4 1.72 17.37 -0.44
N ILE A 5 3.04 17.56 -0.52
CA ILE A 5 3.92 17.60 0.65
C ILE A 5 4.20 19.05 1.08
N THR A 6 4.84 19.84 0.21
CA THR A 6 5.29 21.21 0.56
C THR A 6 4.20 22.26 0.49
N LYS A 7 3.07 21.96 -0.16
CA LYS A 7 1.97 22.90 -0.46
C LYS A 7 2.34 24.03 -1.43
N ASP A 8 3.52 23.99 -2.02
CA ASP A 8 3.94 24.95 -3.03
C ASP A 8 3.14 24.78 -4.34
N LYS A 9 3.00 25.87 -5.09
CA LYS A 9 2.43 25.79 -6.45
C LYS A 9 3.42 25.04 -7.38
N ILE A 10 2.91 24.05 -8.10
CA ILE A 10 3.63 23.30 -9.13
C ILE A 10 2.95 23.52 -10.47
N LYS A 11 3.73 23.77 -11.52
CA LYS A 11 3.19 23.84 -12.89
C LYS A 11 3.06 22.42 -13.45
N PRO A 12 1.88 22.00 -13.93
CA PRO A 12 1.78 20.79 -14.73
C PRO A 12 2.63 20.91 -15.99
N PHE A 13 3.26 19.82 -16.40
CA PHE A 13 4.04 19.80 -17.63
C PHE A 13 3.51 18.80 -18.65
N MET A 14 2.62 17.90 -18.23
CA MET A 14 1.97 16.90 -19.09
C MET A 14 0.52 16.69 -18.66
N SER A 15 -0.37 16.59 -19.63
CA SER A 15 -1.78 16.23 -19.41
C SER A 15 -2.17 15.11 -20.35
N PHE A 16 -2.83 14.08 -19.80
CA PHE A 16 -3.44 12.99 -20.55
C PHE A 16 -4.95 13.21 -20.75
N GLY A 17 -5.46 14.37 -20.32
CA GLY A 17 -6.89 14.68 -20.35
C GLY A 17 -7.71 13.90 -19.34
N LYS A 18 -8.98 13.68 -19.66
CA LYS A 18 -9.91 12.89 -18.83
C LYS A 18 -9.65 11.40 -19.01
N MET A 19 -9.24 10.74 -17.94
CA MET A 19 -8.93 9.31 -17.92
C MET A 19 -9.86 8.56 -16.93
N PRO A 20 -10.28 7.33 -17.25
CA PRO A 20 -10.98 6.47 -16.30
C PRO A 20 -9.99 5.91 -15.25
N ILE A 21 -10.53 5.27 -14.20
CA ILE A 21 -9.69 4.52 -13.25
C ILE A 21 -9.17 3.26 -13.95
N ALA A 22 -7.84 3.06 -13.96
CA ALA A 22 -7.17 1.98 -14.69
C ALA A 22 -7.71 0.57 -14.36
N ASN A 23 -8.01 0.29 -13.09
CA ASN A 23 -8.57 -1.01 -12.64
C ASN A 23 -10.07 -0.92 -12.32
N GLY A 24 -10.75 0.09 -12.86
CA GLY A 24 -12.18 0.32 -12.65
C GLY A 24 -13.03 -0.42 -13.66
N PHE A 25 -12.88 -1.75 -13.76
CA PHE A 25 -13.71 -2.55 -14.66
C PHE A 25 -15.19 -2.43 -14.31
N ILE A 26 -16.01 -2.05 -15.29
CA ILE A 26 -17.44 -1.83 -15.11
C ILE A 26 -18.25 -2.62 -16.15
N ASP A 27 -19.47 -3.02 -15.78
CA ASP A 27 -20.38 -3.66 -16.70
C ASP A 27 -20.90 -2.67 -17.74
N LYS A 28 -21.26 -3.15 -18.94
CA LYS A 28 -21.84 -2.37 -20.06
C LYS A 28 -23.01 -1.47 -19.63
N LYS A 29 -23.88 -1.97 -18.74
CA LYS A 29 -25.02 -1.20 -18.20
C LYS A 29 -24.62 0.04 -17.39
N ASN A 30 -23.36 0.11 -16.95
CA ASN A 30 -22.81 1.19 -16.11
C ASN A 30 -21.89 2.14 -16.90
N PHE A 31 -21.64 1.96 -18.19
CA PHE A 31 -20.73 2.80 -18.99
C PHE A 31 -21.06 4.30 -18.90
N LYS A 32 -22.37 4.66 -18.90
CA LYS A 32 -22.79 6.05 -18.74
C LYS A 32 -22.48 6.66 -17.37
N LYS A 33 -22.11 5.84 -16.36
CA LYS A 33 -21.78 6.24 -14.99
C LYS A 33 -20.28 6.11 -14.70
N GLU A 34 -19.47 5.84 -15.73
CA GLU A 34 -18.03 5.72 -15.57
C GLU A 34 -17.42 6.99 -15.00
N PHE A 35 -16.56 6.84 -14.00
CA PHE A 35 -15.88 7.96 -13.38
C PHE A 35 -14.62 8.32 -14.16
N PHE A 36 -14.47 9.59 -14.47
CA PHE A 36 -13.29 10.14 -15.14
C PHE A 36 -12.67 11.22 -14.25
N PHE A 37 -11.34 11.36 -14.33
CA PHE A 37 -10.59 12.42 -13.66
C PHE A 37 -9.52 12.98 -14.61
N ASN A 38 -9.09 14.22 -14.37
CA ASN A 38 -8.04 14.83 -15.15
C ASN A 38 -6.68 14.28 -14.71
N LEU A 39 -6.04 13.51 -15.58
CA LEU A 39 -4.69 12.98 -15.31
C LEU A 39 -3.65 13.97 -15.82
N GLU A 40 -3.18 14.82 -14.93
CA GLU A 40 -2.11 15.77 -15.16
C GLU A 40 -0.94 15.47 -14.25
N VAL A 41 0.27 15.62 -14.79
CA VAL A 41 1.52 15.35 -14.07
C VAL A 41 2.30 16.65 -13.87
N GLY A 42 2.78 16.85 -12.66
CA GLY A 42 3.68 17.94 -12.31
C GLY A 42 4.89 17.44 -11.55
N PHE A 43 5.96 18.21 -11.57
CA PHE A 43 7.21 17.88 -10.91
C PHE A 43 7.59 18.94 -9.88
N SER A 44 7.76 18.51 -8.64
CA SER A 44 8.32 19.37 -7.59
C SER A 44 9.84 19.35 -7.65
N LYS A 45 10.46 20.40 -8.15
CA LYS A 45 11.92 20.54 -8.18
C LYS A 45 12.54 20.46 -6.77
N LYS A 46 11.86 21.04 -5.77
CA LYS A 46 12.32 21.07 -4.38
C LYS A 46 12.42 19.67 -3.75
N LEU A 47 11.57 18.74 -4.18
CA LEU A 47 11.52 17.39 -3.64
C LEU A 47 11.99 16.33 -4.62
N SER A 48 12.30 16.71 -5.87
CA SER A 48 12.55 15.77 -6.97
C SER A 48 11.43 14.73 -7.11
N LEU A 49 10.16 15.19 -7.03
CA LEU A 49 9.00 14.32 -6.91
C LEU A 49 7.99 14.58 -8.02
N PHE A 50 7.67 13.52 -8.79
CA PHE A 50 6.53 13.49 -9.69
C PHE A 50 5.23 13.35 -8.91
N GLN A 51 4.19 14.08 -9.36
CA GLN A 51 2.88 14.07 -8.72
C GLN A 51 1.78 14.21 -9.75
N ILE A 52 0.69 13.48 -9.57
CA ILE A 52 -0.55 13.72 -10.31
C ILE A 52 -1.36 14.83 -9.64
N ASN A 53 -2.09 15.61 -10.46
CA ASN A 53 -2.90 16.71 -9.99
C ASN A 53 -4.16 16.23 -9.28
N ASP A 54 -5.05 15.60 -10.02
CA ASP A 54 -6.28 15.04 -9.52
C ASP A 54 -6.06 13.59 -9.08
N HIS A 55 -6.80 13.16 -8.10
CA HIS A 55 -6.61 11.85 -7.51
C HIS A 55 -7.97 11.21 -7.23
N PRO A 56 -8.29 10.07 -7.85
CA PRO A 56 -9.47 9.31 -7.49
C PRO A 56 -9.49 9.02 -5.99
N LYS A 57 -10.67 9.05 -5.38
CA LYS A 57 -10.78 8.70 -3.96
C LYS A 57 -10.26 7.27 -3.75
N PRO A 58 -9.40 7.00 -2.74
CA PRO A 58 -8.83 5.67 -2.54
C PRO A 58 -9.87 4.53 -2.54
N LYS A 59 -11.07 4.78 -2.01
CA LYS A 59 -12.17 3.80 -2.01
C LYS A 59 -12.75 3.50 -3.41
N GLN A 60 -12.52 4.34 -4.40
CA GLN A 60 -12.94 4.08 -5.77
C GLN A 60 -11.97 3.11 -6.46
N ILE A 61 -10.70 3.15 -6.08
CA ILE A 61 -9.64 2.27 -6.59
C ILE A 61 -9.64 0.95 -5.81
N PHE A 62 -9.54 1.03 -4.48
CA PHE A 62 -9.44 -0.11 -3.57
C PHE A 62 -10.79 -0.40 -2.93
N ASN A 63 -11.65 -1.10 -3.65
CA ASN A 63 -13.02 -1.43 -3.27
C ASN A 63 -13.22 -2.94 -3.08
N SER A 64 -14.46 -3.37 -2.90
CA SER A 64 -14.80 -4.79 -2.69
C SER A 64 -14.64 -5.67 -3.93
N ASN A 65 -14.46 -5.08 -5.11
CA ASN A 65 -14.31 -5.76 -6.40
C ASN A 65 -12.92 -5.50 -7.01
N TYR A 66 -11.91 -5.32 -6.18
CA TYR A 66 -10.55 -5.08 -6.63
C TYR A 66 -10.04 -6.28 -7.45
N PRO A 67 -9.63 -6.08 -8.72
CA PRO A 67 -9.41 -7.20 -9.64
C PRO A 67 -8.05 -7.88 -9.49
N PHE A 68 -7.09 -7.24 -8.80
CA PHE A 68 -5.73 -7.74 -8.73
C PHE A 68 -5.51 -8.62 -7.50
N PHE A 69 -5.07 -9.86 -7.75
CA PHE A 69 -4.67 -10.82 -6.71
C PHE A 69 -3.21 -11.20 -6.96
N THR A 70 -2.33 -10.86 -6.02
CA THR A 70 -0.89 -11.10 -6.13
C THR A 70 -0.58 -12.58 -6.35
N GLY A 71 -1.26 -13.46 -5.64
CA GLY A 71 -1.09 -14.91 -5.74
C GLY A 71 -1.60 -15.55 -7.04
N SER A 72 -2.23 -14.79 -7.95
CA SER A 72 -2.61 -15.30 -9.27
C SER A 72 -1.44 -15.38 -10.25
N SER A 73 -0.33 -14.72 -9.95
CA SER A 73 0.88 -14.69 -10.79
C SER A 73 2.01 -15.52 -10.17
N LYS A 74 2.46 -16.55 -10.89
CA LYS A 74 3.64 -17.35 -10.49
C LYS A 74 4.91 -16.49 -10.34
N GLY A 75 5.08 -15.49 -11.22
CA GLY A 75 6.18 -14.53 -11.15
C GLY A 75 6.16 -13.74 -9.84
N MET A 76 5.00 -13.19 -9.46
CA MET A 76 4.84 -12.43 -8.23
C MET A 76 5.01 -13.31 -6.97
N ILE A 77 4.52 -14.55 -7.00
CA ILE A 77 4.75 -15.51 -5.89
C ILE A 77 6.25 -15.73 -5.70
N ASN A 78 7.00 -15.98 -6.77
CA ASN A 78 8.45 -16.17 -6.70
C ASN A 78 9.18 -14.89 -6.26
N HIS A 79 8.78 -13.72 -6.79
CA HIS A 79 9.33 -12.43 -6.39
C HIS A 79 9.17 -12.20 -4.88
N PHE A 80 7.97 -12.34 -4.34
CA PHE A 80 7.72 -12.15 -2.90
C PHE A 80 8.36 -13.22 -2.02
N ARG A 81 8.57 -14.43 -2.53
CA ARG A 81 9.38 -15.44 -1.84
C ARG A 81 10.82 -14.97 -1.69
N LEU A 82 11.47 -14.53 -2.78
CA LEU A 82 12.84 -14.01 -2.77
C LEU A 82 12.97 -12.76 -1.90
N TYR A 83 12.00 -11.85 -1.98
CA TYR A 83 11.96 -10.65 -1.16
C TYR A 83 11.86 -10.99 0.34
N ALA A 84 11.00 -11.94 0.71
CA ALA A 84 10.91 -12.43 2.09
C ALA A 84 12.19 -13.11 2.58
N GLU A 85 12.86 -13.90 1.73
CA GLU A 85 14.15 -14.52 2.04
C GLU A 85 15.22 -13.44 2.28
N TRP A 86 15.26 -12.40 1.43
CA TRP A 86 16.18 -11.29 1.60
C TRP A 86 15.94 -10.55 2.93
N ILE A 87 14.69 -10.27 3.28
CA ILE A 87 14.34 -9.65 4.58
C ILE A 87 14.80 -10.54 5.75
N LYS A 88 14.51 -11.84 5.69
CA LYS A 88 14.92 -12.78 6.75
C LYS A 88 16.42 -12.84 6.91
N LYS A 89 17.16 -12.85 5.80
CA LYS A 89 18.63 -12.90 5.81
C LYS A 89 19.23 -11.65 6.45
N ASN A 90 18.72 -10.47 6.11
CA ASN A 90 19.33 -9.19 6.51
C ASN A 90 18.78 -8.66 7.84
N TYR A 91 17.50 -8.95 8.18
CA TYR A 91 16.79 -8.35 9.30
C TYR A 91 16.03 -9.35 10.16
N GLY A 92 16.15 -10.66 9.89
CA GLY A 92 15.39 -11.71 10.58
C GLY A 92 15.82 -11.97 12.01
N LYS A 93 17.01 -11.48 12.43
CA LYS A 93 17.47 -11.67 13.81
C LYS A 93 16.51 -10.94 14.77
N ASN A 94 15.93 -11.70 15.72
CA ASN A 94 14.97 -11.17 16.69
C ASN A 94 13.67 -10.61 16.09
N LEU A 95 13.32 -10.97 14.86
CA LEU A 95 12.06 -10.57 14.22
C LEU A 95 10.87 -11.22 14.93
N LYS A 96 10.04 -10.41 15.59
CA LYS A 96 8.83 -10.84 16.30
C LYS A 96 7.55 -10.34 15.63
N TYR A 97 7.58 -9.13 15.08
CA TYR A 97 6.41 -8.46 14.51
C TYR A 97 6.74 -7.92 13.12
N LEU A 98 5.93 -8.28 12.15
CA LEU A 98 6.00 -7.76 10.78
C LEU A 98 4.62 -7.30 10.32
N ILE A 99 4.57 -6.07 9.79
CA ILE A 99 3.36 -5.51 9.17
C ILE A 99 3.62 -5.30 7.68
N GLU A 100 2.63 -5.64 6.85
CA GLU A 100 2.60 -5.28 5.43
C GLU A 100 1.47 -4.28 5.17
N ILE A 101 1.81 -3.17 4.52
CA ILE A 101 0.87 -2.16 4.03
C ILE A 101 0.46 -2.55 2.62
N GLY A 102 -0.86 -2.64 2.35
CA GLY A 102 -1.37 -3.11 1.06
C GLY A 102 -1.12 -4.60 0.85
N SER A 103 -1.37 -5.41 1.87
CA SER A 103 -0.98 -6.83 1.91
C SER A 103 -1.69 -7.73 0.89
N ASN A 104 -2.62 -7.17 0.12
CA ASN A 104 -3.37 -7.88 -0.90
C ASN A 104 -3.93 -9.23 -0.37
N ASP A 105 -3.75 -10.32 -1.09
CA ASP A 105 -4.17 -11.67 -0.70
C ASP A 105 -3.19 -12.40 0.23
N GLY A 106 -2.22 -11.67 0.79
CA GLY A 106 -1.27 -12.17 1.78
C GLY A 106 -0.11 -12.98 1.22
N THR A 107 0.12 -12.95 -0.09
CA THR A 107 1.17 -13.74 -0.76
C THR A 107 2.57 -13.48 -0.20
N PHE A 108 2.92 -12.23 0.14
CA PHE A 108 4.19 -11.93 0.80
C PHE A 108 4.22 -12.43 2.24
N LEU A 109 3.22 -12.10 3.06
CA LEU A 109 3.17 -12.46 4.48
C LEU A 109 3.17 -13.98 4.71
N GLU A 110 2.61 -14.74 3.79
CA GLU A 110 2.57 -16.21 3.86
C GLU A 110 3.96 -16.83 4.04
N ASN A 111 5.00 -16.18 3.52
CA ASN A 111 6.38 -16.64 3.64
C ASN A 111 6.95 -16.58 5.07
N PHE A 112 6.29 -15.89 6.00
CA PHE A 112 6.72 -15.72 7.39
C PHE A 112 5.95 -16.59 8.39
N LYS A 113 4.90 -17.30 7.97
CA LYS A 113 4.00 -18.09 8.86
C LYS A 113 4.71 -19.15 9.70
N LYS A 114 5.77 -19.76 9.18
CA LYS A 114 6.49 -20.82 9.85
C LYS A 114 7.59 -20.34 10.83
N ASN A 115 7.75 -19.04 11.01
CA ASN A 115 8.91 -18.47 11.70
C ASN A 115 8.61 -17.94 13.11
N ASN A 116 7.48 -18.29 13.70
CA ASN A 116 7.04 -17.77 15.01
C ASN A 116 6.98 -16.22 15.08
N ILE A 117 6.67 -15.58 13.92
CA ILE A 117 6.57 -14.14 13.74
C ILE A 117 5.08 -13.76 13.72
N GLU A 118 4.68 -12.76 14.49
CA GLU A 118 3.35 -12.19 14.38
C GLU A 118 3.27 -11.32 13.13
N ILE A 119 2.55 -11.81 12.12
CA ILE A 119 2.36 -11.15 10.83
C ILE A 119 0.99 -10.48 10.76
N ILE A 120 0.94 -9.23 10.31
CA ILE A 120 -0.29 -8.45 10.20
C ILE A 120 -0.32 -7.75 8.85
N GLY A 121 -1.40 -7.96 8.08
CA GLY A 121 -1.65 -7.24 6.84
C GLY A 121 -2.65 -6.10 7.03
N PHE A 122 -2.40 -4.97 6.37
CA PHE A 122 -3.41 -3.92 6.15
C PHE A 122 -3.83 -3.95 4.69
N GLU A 123 -5.10 -4.28 4.41
CA GLU A 123 -5.65 -4.36 3.06
C GLU A 123 -7.07 -3.77 3.02
N PRO A 124 -7.26 -2.63 2.31
CA PRO A 124 -8.56 -1.98 2.24
C PRO A 124 -9.58 -2.74 1.38
N SER A 125 -9.15 -3.49 0.38
CA SER A 125 -10.03 -4.19 -0.55
C SER A 125 -10.58 -5.47 0.08
N LYS A 126 -11.89 -5.50 0.27
CA LYS A 126 -12.56 -6.57 1.04
C LYS A 126 -12.36 -7.95 0.42
N ASN A 127 -12.50 -8.08 -0.90
CA ASN A 127 -12.41 -9.37 -1.60
C ASN A 127 -11.03 -10.02 -1.42
N VAL A 128 -9.93 -9.28 -1.63
CA VAL A 128 -8.58 -9.83 -1.45
C VAL A 128 -8.23 -10.05 0.02
N SER A 129 -8.69 -9.19 0.93
CA SER A 129 -8.49 -9.38 2.38
C SER A 129 -9.15 -10.67 2.90
N ILE A 130 -10.25 -11.10 2.30
CA ILE A 130 -10.91 -12.38 2.63
C ILE A 130 -9.99 -13.56 2.26
N ILE A 131 -9.31 -13.50 1.11
CA ILE A 131 -8.38 -14.56 0.70
C ILE A 131 -7.19 -14.62 1.65
N SER A 132 -6.61 -13.48 2.00
CA SER A 132 -5.52 -13.38 2.98
C SER A 132 -5.92 -14.02 4.33
N LYS A 133 -7.12 -13.72 4.83
CA LYS A 133 -7.67 -14.33 6.06
C LYS A 133 -7.87 -15.84 5.94
N LYS A 134 -8.36 -16.33 4.79
CA LYS A 134 -8.49 -17.78 4.52
C LYS A 134 -7.13 -18.50 4.53
N LYS A 135 -6.07 -17.80 4.15
CA LYS A 135 -4.68 -18.29 4.29
C LYS A 135 -4.18 -18.24 5.75
N GLY A 136 -5.00 -17.84 6.72
CA GLY A 136 -4.65 -17.75 8.15
C GLY A 136 -3.80 -16.52 8.51
N ILE A 137 -3.81 -15.46 7.68
CA ILE A 137 -3.08 -14.23 7.95
C ILE A 137 -4.00 -13.24 8.66
N LYS A 138 -3.54 -12.66 9.75
CA LYS A 138 -4.24 -11.59 10.48
C LYS A 138 -4.28 -10.34 9.60
N THR A 139 -5.40 -10.12 8.91
CA THR A 139 -5.57 -9.02 7.97
C THR A 139 -6.60 -8.01 8.47
N ILE A 140 -6.19 -6.75 8.56
CA ILE A 140 -7.02 -5.61 8.95
C ILE A 140 -7.58 -5.00 7.67
N ASN A 141 -8.89 -5.14 7.45
CA ASN A 141 -9.55 -4.61 6.26
C ASN A 141 -9.81 -3.10 6.40
N LYS A 142 -8.73 -2.30 6.36
CA LYS A 142 -8.72 -0.84 6.43
C LYS A 142 -7.51 -0.28 5.70
N PHE A 143 -7.61 0.97 5.25
CA PHE A 143 -6.45 1.73 4.81
C PHE A 143 -5.46 1.91 5.95
N PHE A 144 -4.16 1.76 5.64
CA PHE A 144 -3.11 2.11 6.59
C PHE A 144 -2.98 3.64 6.63
N ASN A 145 -3.24 4.22 7.78
CA ASN A 145 -3.07 5.63 8.09
C ASN A 145 -3.02 5.82 9.60
N TYR A 146 -2.53 6.97 10.06
CA TYR A 146 -2.38 7.24 11.49
C TYR A 146 -3.69 7.04 12.28
N ASN A 147 -4.84 7.52 11.75
CA ASN A 147 -6.13 7.40 12.43
C ASN A 147 -6.60 5.95 12.65
N ASN A 148 -6.22 5.06 11.76
CA ASN A 148 -6.53 3.63 11.89
C ASN A 148 -5.53 2.91 12.79
N VAL A 149 -4.21 3.17 12.63
CA VAL A 149 -3.19 2.43 13.37
C VAL A 149 -3.10 2.84 14.84
N LYS A 150 -3.37 4.10 15.20
CA LYS A 150 -3.38 4.55 16.60
C LYS A 150 -4.40 3.81 17.49
N LYS A 151 -5.36 3.11 16.90
CA LYS A 151 -6.32 2.26 17.62
C LYS A 151 -5.67 0.98 18.16
N PHE A 152 -4.54 0.56 17.59
CA PHE A 152 -3.80 -0.63 17.99
C PHE A 152 -2.73 -0.29 19.06
N LYS A 153 -3.16 0.29 20.18
CA LYS A 153 -2.29 0.77 21.27
C LYS A 153 -1.27 -0.26 21.74
N LYS A 154 -1.63 -1.56 21.71
CA LYS A 154 -0.73 -2.67 22.11
C LYS A 154 0.45 -2.87 21.16
N LEU A 155 0.40 -2.35 19.94
CA LEU A 155 1.44 -2.45 18.91
C LEU A 155 2.33 -1.20 18.84
N LYS A 156 2.02 -0.15 19.61
CA LYS A 156 2.83 1.07 19.63
C LYS A 156 4.28 0.75 19.99
N ASN A 157 5.22 1.23 19.17
CA ASN A 157 6.68 1.06 19.34
C ASN A 157 7.11 -0.42 19.50
N LYS A 158 6.40 -1.37 18.83
CA LYS A 158 6.72 -2.81 18.93
C LYS A 158 7.07 -3.47 17.62
N ILE A 159 6.76 -2.83 16.51
CA ILE A 159 6.92 -3.47 15.20
C ILE A 159 8.38 -3.42 14.77
N ASN A 160 8.93 -4.59 14.46
CA ASN A 160 10.31 -4.73 13.99
C ASN A 160 10.43 -4.26 12.53
N ILE A 161 9.50 -4.71 11.69
CA ILE A 161 9.53 -4.45 10.25
C ILE A 161 8.13 -4.02 9.79
N ILE A 162 8.08 -2.92 9.08
CA ILE A 162 6.93 -2.56 8.25
C ILE A 162 7.37 -2.66 6.81
N SER A 163 6.60 -3.37 5.97
CA SER A 163 6.86 -3.50 4.55
C SER A 163 5.74 -2.89 3.72
N ALA A 164 6.06 -2.36 2.55
CA ALA A 164 5.12 -1.92 1.53
C ALA A 164 5.69 -2.20 0.14
N ALA A 165 4.93 -2.84 -0.73
CA ALA A 165 5.37 -3.10 -2.09
C ALA A 165 4.30 -2.63 -3.09
N ASN A 166 4.66 -1.69 -3.97
CA ASN A 166 3.78 -1.09 -4.97
C ASN A 166 2.50 -0.45 -4.38
N VAL A 167 2.64 0.28 -3.27
CA VAL A 167 1.52 0.83 -2.49
C VAL A 167 1.68 2.32 -2.20
N ILE A 168 2.89 2.79 -1.87
CA ILE A 168 3.13 4.16 -1.40
C ILE A 168 2.75 5.18 -2.48
N CYS A 169 3.04 4.88 -3.74
CA CYS A 169 2.69 5.70 -4.90
C CYS A 169 1.17 5.95 -5.01
N HIS A 170 0.33 5.10 -4.42
CA HIS A 170 -1.12 5.22 -4.42
C HIS A 170 -1.69 5.92 -3.17
N ILE A 171 -0.85 6.30 -2.20
CA ILE A 171 -1.29 6.92 -0.95
C ILE A 171 -1.20 8.45 -1.05
N PRO A 172 -2.33 9.17 -1.11
CA PRO A 172 -2.30 10.63 -1.26
C PRO A 172 -1.86 11.38 0.00
N ASP A 173 -2.09 10.81 1.19
CA ASP A 173 -1.73 11.39 2.48
C ASP A 173 -0.46 10.74 3.06
N LEU A 174 0.68 11.11 2.47
CA LEU A 174 1.99 10.61 2.91
C LEU A 174 2.31 11.01 4.36
N LYS A 175 1.82 12.16 4.83
CA LYS A 175 2.03 12.57 6.22
C LYS A 175 1.40 11.58 7.19
N SER A 176 0.15 11.20 6.96
CA SER A 176 -0.55 10.24 7.80
C SER A 176 0.03 8.82 7.68
N LEU A 177 0.56 8.45 6.50
CA LEU A 177 1.31 7.21 6.32
C LEU A 177 2.53 7.17 7.25
N ILE A 178 3.41 8.18 7.15
CA ILE A 178 4.66 8.25 7.93
C ILE A 178 4.36 8.32 9.44
N GLN A 179 3.38 9.11 9.86
CA GLN A 179 2.95 9.15 11.26
C GLN A 179 2.46 7.78 11.77
N GLY A 180 1.80 6.99 10.90
CA GLY A 180 1.36 5.65 11.23
C GLY A 180 2.53 4.67 11.35
N ILE A 181 3.53 4.77 10.49
CA ILE A 181 4.75 3.98 10.52
C ILE A 181 5.53 4.30 11.81
N ASP A 182 5.80 5.58 12.07
CA ASP A 182 6.50 6.06 13.25
C ASP A 182 5.83 5.60 14.56
N TYR A 183 4.49 5.67 14.62
CA TYR A 183 3.73 5.22 15.78
C TYR A 183 3.92 3.74 16.12
N LEU A 184 4.11 2.88 15.10
CA LEU A 184 4.16 1.44 15.26
C LEU A 184 5.59 0.89 15.36
N LEU A 185 6.54 1.46 14.63
CA LEU A 185 7.93 0.99 14.65
C LEU A 185 8.54 1.12 16.04
N LYS A 186 9.31 0.12 16.45
CA LYS A 186 10.22 0.23 17.59
C LYS A 186 11.42 1.10 17.22
N GLU A 187 12.22 1.52 18.18
CA GLU A 187 13.35 2.44 18.02
C GLU A 187 14.33 1.98 16.91
N ASP A 188 14.70 0.70 16.93
CA ASP A 188 15.56 0.05 15.92
C ASP A 188 14.77 -0.69 14.83
N GLY A 189 13.48 -0.35 14.67
CA GLY A 189 12.61 -0.90 13.62
C GLY A 189 12.91 -0.31 12.25
N ILE A 190 12.62 -1.07 11.21
CA ILE A 190 12.87 -0.66 9.84
C ILE A 190 11.59 -0.60 9.01
N PHE A 191 11.55 0.36 8.10
CA PHE A 191 10.57 0.42 7.04
C PHE A 191 11.24 0.04 5.72
N VAL A 192 10.76 -1.06 5.11
CA VAL A 192 11.28 -1.57 3.84
C VAL A 192 10.19 -1.42 2.79
N PHE A 193 10.50 -0.82 1.65
CA PHE A 193 9.50 -0.66 0.60
C PHE A 193 10.08 -0.87 -0.80
N GLU A 194 9.20 -1.24 -1.70
CA GLU A 194 9.45 -1.40 -3.13
C GLU A 194 8.40 -0.60 -3.90
N GLU A 195 8.85 0.24 -4.82
CA GLU A 195 7.98 1.04 -5.69
C GLU A 195 8.50 1.05 -7.12
N PRO A 196 7.65 1.23 -8.12
CA PRO A 196 8.09 1.41 -9.50
C PRO A 196 9.00 2.64 -9.63
N TYR A 197 10.09 2.45 -10.34
CA TYR A 197 11.10 3.47 -10.61
C TYR A 197 11.01 3.95 -12.06
#